data_c906714f3175dff7b391786cf79e401b
#
_entry.id   c906714f3175dff7b391786cf79e401b
#
_cell.length_a   1.000
_cell.length_b   1.000
_cell.length_c   1.000
_cell.angle_alpha   90.00
_cell.angle_beta   90.00
_cell.angle_gamma   90.00
#
_symmetry.space_group_name_H-M   'P 1'
#
loop_
_entity.id
_entity.type
_entity.pdbx_description
1 polymer ?
#
loop_
_entity_poly.entity_id
_entity_poly.type
_entity_poly.pdbx_seq_one_letter_code
_entity_poly.pdbx_strand_id
1 'polypeptide(L)'
;MAVAATFLAGAGSRLLPPSIPFRFFGAAVTFHVVAWLAAMAGAGQVPTFAGGLGWPLAALHAVTLGVLAMTAIGASLQLFPVATRRPIAHAWLAGAVFWAYVPGVAAVVVGMGLPSPALMGAGAV
;
A
#
# COMPACT_ATOMS: atom_id res chain seq x y z
N MET A 1 33.71 10.41 2.92
CA MET A 1 32.63 11.40 2.83
C MET A 1 32.41 11.95 1.40
N ALA A 2 33.42 12.12 0.58
CA ALA A 2 33.27 12.63 -0.81
C ALA A 2 32.39 11.75 -1.71
N VAL A 3 32.45 10.42 -1.60
CA VAL A 3 31.67 9.49 -2.42
C VAL A 3 30.16 9.61 -2.17
N ALA A 4 29.76 9.75 -0.90
CA ALA A 4 28.34 9.95 -0.55
C ALA A 4 27.79 11.27 -1.08
N ALA A 5 28.56 12.34 -1.01
CA ALA A 5 28.18 13.64 -1.55
C ALA A 5 28.00 13.60 -3.08
N THR A 6 28.86 12.87 -3.80
CA THR A 6 28.76 12.70 -5.26
C THR A 6 27.55 11.83 -5.65
N PHE A 7 27.19 10.84 -4.82
CA PHE A 7 26.01 9.98 -5.06
C PHE A 7 24.69 10.77 -4.93
N LEU A 8 24.65 11.70 -3.98
CA LEU A 8 23.48 12.54 -3.72
C LEU A 8 23.41 13.80 -4.58
N ALA A 9 24.51 14.14 -5.28
CA ALA A 9 24.55 15.30 -6.17
C ALA A 9 23.47 15.18 -7.26
N GLY A 10 22.57 16.18 -7.31
CA GLY A 10 21.43 16.19 -8.24
C GLY A 10 20.30 15.21 -7.92
N ALA A 11 20.31 14.55 -6.78
CA ALA A 11 19.21 13.66 -6.39
C ALA A 11 17.89 14.43 -6.27
N GLY A 12 17.91 15.64 -5.68
CA GLY A 12 16.72 16.46 -5.47
C GLY A 12 15.96 16.80 -6.75
N SER A 13 16.66 17.00 -7.87
CA SER A 13 16.02 17.30 -9.16
C SER A 13 15.36 16.09 -9.84
N ARG A 14 15.62 14.88 -9.34
CA ARG A 14 15.09 13.63 -9.87
C ARG A 14 13.95 13.06 -9.02
N LEU A 15 13.85 13.48 -7.78
CA LEU A 15 12.83 13.02 -6.85
C LEU A 15 11.45 13.58 -7.24
N LEU A 16 10.42 12.76 -7.02
CA LEU A 16 9.05 13.22 -7.09
C LEU A 16 8.74 14.19 -5.95
N PRO A 17 7.76 15.10 -6.14
CA PRO A 17 7.25 15.89 -5.03
C PRO A 17 6.91 15.00 -3.83
N PRO A 18 7.29 15.37 -2.60
CA PRO A 18 7.08 14.53 -1.41
C PRO A 18 5.62 14.12 -1.20
N SER A 19 4.66 14.96 -1.62
CA SER A 19 3.24 14.68 -1.55
C SER A 19 2.83 13.39 -2.28
N ILE A 20 3.58 12.94 -3.29
CA ILE A 20 3.26 11.73 -4.04
C ILE A 20 3.57 10.47 -3.20
N PRO A 21 4.80 10.20 -2.76
CA PRO A 21 5.08 9.01 -1.94
C PRO A 21 4.44 9.07 -0.56
N PHE A 22 4.33 10.25 0.06
CA PHE A 22 3.72 10.37 1.38
C PHE A 22 2.25 9.99 1.43
N ARG A 23 1.49 10.12 0.33
CA ARG A 23 0.10 9.62 0.30
C ARG A 23 0.04 8.09 0.41
N PHE A 24 1.00 7.37 -0.18
CA PHE A 24 1.09 5.91 -0.03
C PHE A 24 1.44 5.51 1.40
N PHE A 25 2.38 6.21 2.03
CA PHE A 25 2.69 5.97 3.45
C PHE A 25 1.52 6.31 4.37
N GLY A 26 0.79 7.39 4.09
CA GLY A 26 -0.44 7.74 4.82
C GLY A 26 -1.52 6.67 4.69
N ALA A 27 -1.73 6.14 3.48
CA ALA A 27 -2.63 5.03 3.26
C ALA A 27 -2.16 3.76 4.00
N ALA A 28 -0.85 3.46 3.99
CA ALA A 28 -0.30 2.33 4.74
C ALA A 28 -0.59 2.43 6.24
N VAL A 29 -0.41 3.60 6.84
CA VAL A 29 -0.76 3.85 8.26
C VAL A 29 -2.26 3.65 8.49
N THR A 30 -3.11 4.13 7.59
CA THR A 30 -4.57 3.93 7.68
C THR A 30 -4.93 2.46 7.62
N PHE A 31 -4.36 1.71 6.66
CA PHE A 31 -4.58 0.27 6.58
C PHE A 31 -4.01 -0.52 7.76
N HIS A 32 -2.96 -0.01 8.41
CA HIS A 32 -2.47 -0.60 9.64
C HIS A 32 -3.53 -0.55 10.75
N VAL A 33 -4.19 0.59 10.91
CA VAL A 33 -5.31 0.72 11.85
C VAL A 33 -6.48 -0.20 11.45
N VAL A 34 -6.84 -0.22 10.16
CA VAL A 34 -7.88 -1.11 9.62
C VAL A 34 -7.55 -2.58 9.89
N ALA A 35 -6.29 -2.99 9.73
CA ALA A 35 -5.85 -4.35 10.01
C ALA A 35 -6.08 -4.76 11.47
N TRP A 36 -5.75 -3.88 12.42
CA TRP A 36 -6.01 -4.12 13.84
C TRP A 36 -7.51 -4.18 14.15
N LEU A 37 -8.31 -3.29 13.58
CA LEU A 37 -9.77 -3.34 13.75
C LEU A 37 -10.36 -4.62 13.19
N ALA A 38 -9.91 -5.07 12.02
CA ALA A 38 -10.33 -6.34 11.43
C ALA A 38 -9.88 -7.55 12.29
N ALA A 39 -8.65 -7.52 12.82
CA ALA A 39 -8.15 -8.56 13.72
C ALA A 39 -8.97 -8.62 15.02
N MET A 40 -9.33 -7.48 15.59
CA MET A 40 -10.21 -7.42 16.76
C MET A 40 -11.61 -7.95 16.45
N ALA A 41 -12.19 -7.57 15.31
CA ALA A 41 -13.50 -8.08 14.87
C ALA A 41 -13.48 -9.61 14.64
N GLY A 42 -12.34 -10.13 14.18
CA GLY A 42 -12.13 -11.56 13.95
C GLY A 42 -11.53 -12.34 15.12
N ALA A 43 -11.33 -11.72 16.29
CA ALA A 43 -10.61 -12.35 17.41
C ALA A 43 -11.19 -13.73 17.83
N GLY A 44 -12.52 -13.86 17.84
CA GLY A 44 -13.19 -15.13 18.13
C GLY A 44 -13.03 -16.20 17.04
N GLN A 45 -12.64 -15.82 15.82
CA GLN A 45 -12.46 -16.74 14.70
C GLN A 45 -11.02 -17.27 14.61
N VAL A 46 -10.04 -16.54 15.19
CA VAL A 46 -8.61 -16.86 15.07
C VAL A 46 -8.25 -18.26 15.55
N PRO A 47 -8.75 -18.76 16.72
CA PRO A 47 -8.37 -20.08 17.22
C PRO A 47 -8.76 -21.24 16.30
N THR A 48 -9.81 -21.07 15.48
CA THR A 48 -10.34 -22.09 14.56
C THR A 48 -10.12 -21.76 13.10
N PHE A 49 -9.32 -20.71 12.82
CA PHE A 49 -9.12 -20.24 11.45
C PHE A 49 -8.26 -21.22 10.65
N ALA A 50 -8.91 -21.95 9.76
CA ALA A 50 -8.29 -22.87 8.82
C ALA A 50 -8.23 -22.32 7.37
N GLY A 51 -8.40 -21.01 7.21
CA GLY A 51 -8.58 -20.34 5.92
C GLY A 51 -10.04 -20.02 5.61
N GLY A 52 -10.27 -19.33 4.51
CA GLY A 52 -11.61 -18.90 4.09
C GLY A 52 -11.91 -17.45 4.41
N LEU A 53 -13.11 -17.00 3.98
CA LEU A 53 -13.55 -15.62 4.17
C LEU A 53 -13.83 -15.31 5.63
N GLY A 54 -13.62 -14.08 6.02
CA GLY A 54 -13.85 -13.60 7.37
C GLY A 54 -12.86 -12.52 7.76
N TRP A 55 -13.04 -11.96 8.94
CA TRP A 55 -12.21 -10.87 9.45
C TRP A 55 -10.72 -11.22 9.63
N PRO A 56 -10.33 -12.48 10.00
CA PRO A 56 -8.90 -12.83 10.03
C PRO A 56 -8.22 -12.71 8.67
N LEU A 57 -8.87 -13.18 7.59
CA LEU A 57 -8.35 -13.04 6.24
C LEU A 57 -8.34 -11.58 5.78
N ALA A 58 -9.38 -10.82 6.12
CA ALA A 58 -9.44 -9.38 5.87
C ALA A 58 -8.26 -8.64 6.52
N ALA A 59 -7.94 -8.96 7.79
CA ALA A 59 -6.81 -8.40 8.50
C ALA A 59 -5.47 -8.71 7.80
N LEU A 60 -5.27 -9.95 7.36
CA LEU A 60 -4.07 -10.35 6.60
C LEU A 60 -3.93 -9.56 5.29
N HIS A 61 -5.02 -9.38 4.55
CA HIS A 61 -4.99 -8.60 3.31
C HIS A 61 -4.80 -7.09 3.55
N ALA A 62 -5.36 -6.56 4.63
CA ALA A 62 -5.08 -5.19 5.03
C ALA A 62 -3.59 -4.97 5.34
N VAL A 63 -2.91 -5.93 5.98
CA VAL A 63 -1.46 -5.87 6.20
C VAL A 63 -0.69 -6.03 4.89
N THR A 64 -0.98 -7.06 4.11
CA THR A 64 -0.16 -7.38 2.92
C THR A 64 -0.35 -6.37 1.80
N LEU A 65 -1.59 -6.07 1.42
CA LEU A 65 -1.91 -5.14 0.33
C LEU A 65 -1.94 -3.69 0.83
N GLY A 66 -2.53 -3.46 1.99
CA GLY A 66 -2.68 -2.11 2.53
C GLY A 66 -1.39 -1.56 3.14
N VAL A 67 -0.68 -2.31 3.98
CA VAL A 67 0.52 -1.82 4.66
C VAL A 67 1.77 -2.08 3.82
N LEU A 68 2.08 -3.35 3.55
CA LEU A 68 3.36 -3.71 2.94
C LEU A 68 3.46 -3.22 1.49
N ALA A 69 2.45 -3.49 0.65
CA ALA A 69 2.49 -3.07 -0.75
C ALA A 69 2.47 -1.54 -0.89
N MET A 70 1.65 -0.82 -0.12
CA MET A 70 1.64 0.65 -0.12
C MET A 70 2.98 1.23 0.29
N THR A 71 3.59 0.70 1.35
CA THR A 71 4.92 1.13 1.79
C THR A 71 5.97 0.86 0.72
N ALA A 72 5.93 -0.32 0.09
CA ALA A 72 6.86 -0.69 -0.97
C ALA A 72 6.70 0.22 -2.20
N ILE A 73 5.47 0.52 -2.62
CA ILE A 73 5.21 1.45 -3.74
C ILE A 73 5.73 2.85 -3.39
N GLY A 74 5.38 3.39 -2.23
CA GLY A 74 5.82 4.72 -1.79
C GLY A 74 7.34 4.83 -1.72
N ALA A 75 8.02 3.83 -1.18
CA ALA A 75 9.47 3.75 -1.12
C ALA A 75 10.10 3.65 -2.52
N SER A 76 9.55 2.81 -3.39
CA SER A 76 10.05 2.63 -4.76
C SER A 76 9.99 3.91 -5.57
N LEU A 77 8.93 4.71 -5.42
CA LEU A 77 8.77 6.01 -6.09
C LEU A 77 9.87 7.00 -5.71
N GLN A 78 10.50 6.87 -4.54
CA GLN A 78 11.64 7.68 -4.12
C GLN A 78 12.98 7.04 -4.45
N LEU A 79 13.10 5.73 -4.30
CA LEU A 79 14.39 5.04 -4.44
C LEU A 79 14.79 4.85 -5.90
N PHE A 80 13.85 4.51 -6.80
CA PHE A 80 14.18 4.25 -8.20
C PHE A 80 14.81 5.44 -8.93
N PRO A 81 14.31 6.68 -8.81
CA PRO A 81 14.96 7.83 -9.44
C PRO A 81 16.39 8.05 -8.97
N VAL A 82 16.67 7.75 -7.70
CA VAL A 82 18.02 7.86 -7.14
C VAL A 82 18.91 6.74 -7.66
N ALA A 83 18.45 5.50 -7.57
CA ALA A 83 19.21 4.31 -7.96
C ALA A 83 19.50 4.28 -9.48
N THR A 84 18.52 4.61 -10.30
CA THR A 84 18.67 4.63 -11.76
C THR A 84 19.28 5.91 -12.31
N ARG A 85 19.42 6.94 -11.48
CA ARG A 85 19.84 8.30 -11.87
C ARG A 85 18.96 8.92 -12.96
N ARG A 86 17.70 8.51 -13.04
CA ARG A 86 16.72 9.01 -14.03
C ARG A 86 15.44 9.45 -13.32
N PRO A 87 14.85 10.59 -13.73
CA PRO A 87 13.55 11.00 -13.21
C PRO A 87 12.46 10.06 -13.71
N ILE A 88 11.36 9.96 -12.96
CA ILE A 88 10.14 9.25 -13.39
C ILE A 88 9.45 10.10 -14.47
N ALA A 89 9.34 9.56 -15.67
CA ALA A 89 8.83 10.30 -16.83
C ALA A 89 7.34 10.70 -16.71
N HIS A 90 6.53 9.86 -16.08
CA HIS A 90 5.07 10.02 -16.00
C HIS A 90 4.60 10.01 -14.54
N ALA A 91 4.98 11.05 -13.77
CA ALA A 91 4.65 11.16 -12.36
C ALA A 91 3.14 11.09 -12.05
N TRP A 92 2.27 11.49 -13.00
CA TRP A 92 0.82 11.40 -12.87
C TRP A 92 0.30 9.96 -12.71
N LEU A 93 1.01 8.96 -13.29
CA LEU A 93 0.67 7.54 -13.14
C LEU A 93 0.69 7.10 -11.68
N ALA A 94 1.61 7.64 -10.87
CA ALA A 94 1.62 7.35 -9.43
C ALA A 94 0.32 7.80 -8.75
N GLY A 95 -0.25 8.93 -9.19
CA GLY A 95 -1.56 9.38 -8.74
C GLY A 95 -2.69 8.45 -9.18
N ALA A 96 -2.69 8.05 -10.45
CA ALA A 96 -3.70 7.12 -10.99
C ALA A 96 -3.66 5.77 -10.27
N VAL A 97 -2.45 5.22 -10.06
CA VAL A 97 -2.25 3.98 -9.28
C VAL A 97 -2.79 4.14 -7.86
N PHE A 98 -2.50 5.25 -7.18
CA PHE A 98 -3.00 5.50 -5.83
C PHE A 98 -4.53 5.46 -5.77
N TRP A 99 -5.19 6.21 -6.66
CA TRP A 99 -6.66 6.33 -6.66
C TRP A 99 -7.39 5.08 -7.15
N ALA A 100 -6.74 4.19 -7.89
CA ALA A 100 -7.28 2.88 -8.23
C ALA A 100 -7.02 1.86 -7.11
N TYR A 101 -5.77 1.79 -6.63
CA TYR A 101 -5.33 0.74 -5.71
C TYR A 101 -5.93 0.88 -4.30
N VAL A 102 -5.99 2.10 -3.73
CA VAL A 102 -6.50 2.29 -2.35
C VAL A 102 -7.97 1.86 -2.21
N PRO A 103 -8.90 2.32 -3.07
CA PRO A 103 -10.28 1.85 -3.02
C PRO A 103 -10.41 0.35 -3.32
N GLY A 104 -9.58 -0.17 -4.26
CA GLY A 104 -9.55 -1.60 -4.58
C GLY A 104 -9.20 -2.45 -3.37
N VAL A 105 -8.12 -2.12 -2.67
CA VAL A 105 -7.73 -2.83 -1.43
C VAL A 105 -8.81 -2.69 -0.35
N ALA A 106 -9.40 -1.50 -0.19
CA ALA A 106 -10.48 -1.31 0.77
C ALA A 106 -11.70 -2.20 0.46
N ALA A 107 -12.10 -2.28 -0.81
CA ALA A 107 -13.20 -3.13 -1.25
C ALA A 107 -12.91 -4.62 -1.02
N VAL A 108 -11.68 -5.07 -1.31
CA VAL A 108 -11.25 -6.47 -1.04
C VAL A 108 -11.30 -6.76 0.45
N VAL A 109 -10.73 -5.89 1.30
CA VAL A 109 -10.69 -6.10 2.77
C VAL A 109 -12.10 -6.15 3.35
N VAL A 110 -12.97 -5.19 2.98
CA VAL A 110 -14.37 -5.18 3.45
C VAL A 110 -15.14 -6.38 2.90
N GLY A 111 -14.95 -6.71 1.62
CA GLY A 111 -15.60 -7.85 0.98
C GLY A 111 -15.23 -9.19 1.59
N MET A 112 -13.99 -9.34 2.08
CA MET A 112 -13.55 -10.53 2.82
C MET A 112 -14.15 -10.59 4.22
N GLY A 113 -14.16 -9.46 4.93
CA GLY A 113 -14.73 -9.38 6.29
C GLY A 113 -16.25 -9.63 6.31
N LEU A 114 -16.98 -9.13 5.32
CA LEU A 114 -18.44 -9.23 5.18
C LEU A 114 -18.89 -10.32 4.19
N PRO A 115 -18.15 -11.36 3.91
CA PRO A 115 -18.21 -12.32 2.80
C PRO A 115 -19.03 -11.85 1.59
N SER A 116 -18.57 -10.83 0.89
CA SER A 116 -19.25 -10.24 -0.27
C SER A 116 -18.46 -10.44 -1.56
N PRO A 117 -18.81 -11.43 -2.41
CA PRO A 117 -18.12 -11.66 -3.69
C PRO A 117 -18.13 -10.44 -4.61
N ALA A 118 -19.21 -9.65 -4.57
CA ALA A 118 -19.34 -8.44 -5.40
C ALA A 118 -18.28 -7.38 -5.02
N LEU A 119 -18.09 -7.11 -3.72
CA LEU A 119 -17.06 -6.17 -3.25
C LEU A 119 -15.65 -6.69 -3.54
N MET A 120 -15.40 -7.99 -3.32
CA MET A 120 -14.09 -8.58 -3.65
C MET A 120 -13.79 -8.48 -5.15
N GLY A 121 -14.75 -8.80 -6.00
CA GLY A 121 -14.60 -8.69 -7.45
C GLY A 121 -14.37 -7.25 -7.90
N ALA A 122 -15.12 -6.29 -7.37
CA ALA A 122 -14.93 -4.87 -7.68
C ALA A 122 -13.57 -4.33 -7.22
N GLY A 123 -13.01 -4.87 -6.15
CA GLY A 123 -11.70 -4.45 -5.64
C GLY A 123 -10.51 -5.15 -6.31
N ALA A 124 -10.74 -6.26 -7.04
CA ALA A 124 -9.70 -7.03 -7.70
C ALA A 124 -9.45 -6.62 -9.18
N VAL A 125 -10.29 -5.72 -9.73
CA VAL A 125 -10.21 -5.22 -11.11
C VAL A 125 -9.50 -3.88 -11.14
#